data_d77ed892b340577403049debe121c1fc
#
_entry.id   d77ed892b340577403049debe121c1fc
#
_cell.length_a   1.000
_cell.length_b   1.000
_cell.length_c   1.000
_cell.angle_alpha   90.00
_cell.angle_beta   90.00
_cell.angle_gamma   90.00
#
_symmetry.space_group_name_H-M   'P 1'
#
loop_
_entity.id
_entity.type
_entity.pdbx_description
1 polymer ?
#
loop_
_entity_poly.entity_id
_entity_poly.type
_entity_poly.pdbx_seq_one_letter_code
_entity_poly.pdbx_strand_id
1 'polypeptide(L)'
;MQVGISAKRAAILLLPIVLAACAGSDDGRSITYTDDRGVASQPFPNNYRAEILAFMRTYLNNPAGVRDAAMAEPVQRTVGGRLRYVSCLRFTPRESDGSYREQRERAILFVDGRLDRLVENAGEVCAGAVYAPFPDLEKLTR
;
A
#
# COMPACT_ATOMS: atom_id res chain seq x y z
N MET A 1 -1.02 -8.71 91.52
CA MET A 1 -0.42 -7.67 90.63
C MET A 1 -0.93 -7.89 89.20
N GLN A 2 -1.82 -7.07 88.78
CA GLN A 2 -2.46 -7.16 87.48
C GLN A 2 -1.89 -6.10 86.59
N VAL A 3 -1.21 -6.48 85.55
CA VAL A 3 -0.75 -5.55 84.53
C VAL A 3 -1.77 -5.63 83.36
N GLY A 4 -2.56 -4.58 83.25
CA GLY A 4 -3.54 -4.44 82.15
C GLY A 4 -2.84 -4.05 80.84
N ILE A 5 -2.97 -4.96 79.90
CA ILE A 5 -2.52 -4.64 78.54
C ILE A 5 -3.70 -4.08 77.75
N SER A 6 -3.62 -2.81 77.49
CA SER A 6 -4.59 -2.07 76.67
C SER A 6 -4.36 -2.39 75.17
N ALA A 7 -5.21 -3.14 74.60
CA ALA A 7 -5.16 -3.44 73.13
C ALA A 7 -5.72 -2.24 72.38
N LYS A 8 -4.86 -1.44 71.79
CA LYS A 8 -5.24 -0.44 70.79
C LYS A 8 -5.55 -1.15 69.48
N ARG A 9 -6.83 -1.17 69.11
CA ARG A 9 -7.27 -1.64 67.81
C ARG A 9 -6.87 -0.61 66.73
N ALA A 10 -5.81 -0.95 65.99
CA ALA A 10 -5.48 -0.21 64.80
C ALA A 10 -6.43 -0.69 63.69
N ALA A 11 -7.36 0.15 63.31
CA ALA A 11 -8.19 -0.06 62.12
C ALA A 11 -7.35 0.21 60.90
N ILE A 12 -6.92 -0.84 60.21
CA ILE A 12 -6.29 -0.76 58.89
C ILE A 12 -7.40 -0.54 57.89
N LEU A 13 -7.54 0.69 57.43
CA LEU A 13 -8.36 1.05 56.26
C LEU A 13 -7.67 0.50 55.03
N LEU A 14 -8.13 -0.66 54.55
CA LEU A 14 -7.81 -1.17 53.23
C LEU A 14 -8.57 -0.33 52.22
N LEU A 15 -7.88 0.62 51.59
CA LEU A 15 -8.35 1.29 50.40
C LEU A 15 -8.29 0.27 49.25
N PRO A 16 -9.39 -0.06 48.59
CA PRO A 16 -9.31 -0.80 47.34
C PRO A 16 -8.78 0.16 46.29
N ILE A 17 -7.54 -0.07 45.82
CA ILE A 17 -7.01 0.53 44.62
C ILE A 17 -7.81 -0.07 43.48
N VAL A 18 -8.83 0.63 43.01
CA VAL A 18 -9.48 0.34 41.76
C VAL A 18 -8.46 0.69 40.67
N LEU A 19 -7.69 -0.29 40.22
CA LEU A 19 -7.02 -0.18 38.95
C LEU A 19 -8.14 -0.08 37.89
N ALA A 20 -8.48 1.14 37.49
CA ALA A 20 -9.14 1.39 36.24
C ALA A 20 -8.18 0.88 35.15
N ALA A 21 -8.33 -0.39 34.80
CA ALA A 21 -7.81 -0.88 33.53
C ALA A 21 -8.50 -0.02 32.48
N CYS A 22 -7.78 0.94 31.93
CA CYS A 22 -8.08 1.45 30.61
C CYS A 22 -8.03 0.24 29.70
N ALA A 23 -9.17 -0.42 29.53
CA ALA A 23 -9.41 -1.20 28.34
C ALA A 23 -9.39 -0.17 27.21
N GLY A 24 -8.18 0.17 26.77
CA GLY A 24 -7.97 0.80 25.50
C GLY A 24 -8.60 -0.17 24.52
N SER A 25 -9.76 0.20 23.98
CA SER A 25 -10.23 -0.38 22.75
C SER A 25 -9.06 -0.27 21.78
N ASP A 26 -8.44 -1.39 21.51
CA ASP A 26 -7.44 -1.52 20.49
C ASP A 26 -8.19 -1.38 19.14
N ASP A 27 -8.74 -0.19 18.93
CA ASP A 27 -8.99 0.29 17.60
C ASP A 27 -7.62 0.41 16.97
N GLY A 28 -7.14 -0.71 16.45
CA GLY A 28 -5.89 -0.81 15.72
C GLY A 28 -5.92 0.09 14.50
N ARG A 29 -6.06 1.38 14.73
CA ARG A 29 -5.81 2.42 13.74
C ARG A 29 -4.31 2.53 13.59
N SER A 30 -3.75 1.52 12.94
CA SER A 30 -2.49 1.71 12.26
C SER A 30 -2.69 2.88 11.32
N ILE A 31 -2.11 4.01 11.66
CA ILE A 31 -2.02 5.16 10.75
C ILE A 31 -0.98 4.76 9.71
N THR A 32 -1.37 3.85 8.83
CA THR A 32 -0.71 3.68 7.55
C THR A 32 -1.37 4.69 6.63
N TYR A 33 -0.58 5.42 5.87
CA TYR A 33 -1.05 6.38 4.87
C TYR A 33 -1.99 5.76 3.83
N THR A 34 -2.07 4.45 3.79
CA THR A 34 -3.02 3.65 3.07
C THR A 34 -3.88 2.93 4.08
N ASP A 35 -4.89 3.62 4.61
CA ASP A 35 -5.92 3.00 5.45
C ASP A 35 -6.78 2.10 4.58
N ASP A 36 -6.34 0.89 4.44
CA ASP A 36 -7.06 -0.11 3.69
C ASP A 36 -8.22 -0.74 4.48
N ARG A 37 -8.55 -0.23 5.64
CA ARG A 37 -9.68 -0.56 6.53
C ARG A 37 -10.11 -2.02 6.54
N GLY A 38 -9.27 -2.92 6.04
CA GLY A 38 -9.62 -4.33 5.89
C GLY A 38 -10.83 -4.57 4.97
N VAL A 39 -11.17 -3.63 4.10
CA VAL A 39 -12.31 -3.75 3.20
C VAL A 39 -12.00 -4.83 2.16
N ALA A 40 -12.82 -5.88 2.14
CA ALA A 40 -12.65 -6.99 1.20
C ALA A 40 -12.80 -6.55 -0.26
N SER A 41 -13.56 -5.48 -0.54
CA SER A 41 -13.73 -4.93 -1.87
C SER A 41 -13.08 -3.54 -1.98
N GLN A 42 -12.25 -3.37 -2.98
CA GLN A 42 -11.63 -2.10 -3.33
C GLN A 42 -12.42 -1.46 -4.48
N PRO A 43 -12.62 -0.13 -4.50
CA PRO A 43 -13.23 0.54 -5.65
C PRO A 43 -12.33 0.43 -6.88
N PHE A 44 -12.95 0.32 -8.05
CA PHE A 44 -12.20 0.29 -9.31
C PHE A 44 -11.52 1.64 -9.57
N PRO A 45 -10.23 1.66 -9.96
CA PRO A 45 -9.49 2.89 -10.21
C PRO A 45 -9.86 3.50 -11.58
N ASN A 46 -10.96 4.24 -11.64
CA ASN A 46 -11.51 4.76 -12.91
C ASN A 46 -10.52 5.64 -13.72
N ASN A 47 -9.60 6.34 -13.04
CA ASN A 47 -8.63 7.22 -13.68
C ASN A 47 -7.24 6.57 -13.87
N TYR A 48 -7.16 5.24 -13.82
CA TYR A 48 -5.89 4.53 -13.80
C TYR A 48 -4.91 4.92 -14.92
N ARG A 49 -5.39 5.15 -16.14
CA ARG A 49 -4.53 5.55 -17.27
C ARG A 49 -3.84 6.88 -17.02
N ALA A 50 -4.60 7.87 -16.60
CA ALA A 50 -4.07 9.20 -16.32
C ALA A 50 -3.12 9.21 -15.12
N GLU A 51 -3.45 8.46 -14.06
CA GLU A 51 -2.59 8.32 -12.88
C GLU A 51 -1.28 7.60 -13.20
N ILE A 52 -1.33 6.54 -14.01
CA ILE A 52 -0.12 5.84 -14.47
C ILE A 52 0.77 6.80 -15.29
N LEU A 53 0.20 7.54 -16.24
CA LEU A 53 0.98 8.48 -17.05
C LEU A 53 1.61 9.59 -16.19
N ALA A 54 0.86 10.15 -15.24
CA ALA A 54 1.37 11.16 -14.33
C ALA A 54 2.51 10.62 -13.45
N PHE A 55 2.34 9.41 -12.92
CA PHE A 55 3.37 8.74 -12.14
C PHE A 55 4.62 8.46 -12.99
N MET A 56 4.46 7.94 -14.19
CA MET A 56 5.58 7.57 -15.06
C MET A 56 6.42 8.76 -15.50
N ARG A 57 5.85 9.96 -15.61
CA ARG A 57 6.61 11.19 -15.88
C ARG A 57 7.65 11.50 -14.82
N THR A 58 7.37 11.17 -13.56
CA THR A 58 8.29 11.41 -12.44
C THR A 58 9.16 10.20 -12.13
N TYR A 59 8.63 9.01 -12.39
CA TYR A 59 9.35 7.76 -12.13
C TYR A 59 10.48 7.51 -13.13
N LEU A 60 10.27 7.80 -14.41
CA LEU A 60 11.27 7.62 -15.44
C LEU A 60 12.29 8.76 -15.42
N ASN A 61 13.58 8.40 -15.40
CA ASN A 61 14.67 9.40 -15.54
C ASN A 61 14.57 10.14 -16.87
N ASN A 62 14.19 9.42 -17.92
CA ASN A 62 13.91 9.99 -19.23
C ASN A 62 12.58 9.43 -19.75
N PRO A 63 11.46 10.18 -19.60
CA PRO A 63 10.18 9.72 -20.09
C PRO A 63 10.06 9.74 -21.62
N ALA A 64 10.92 10.51 -22.30
CA ALA A 64 10.93 10.55 -23.74
C ALA A 64 11.60 9.32 -24.36
N GLY A 65 11.04 8.81 -25.45
CA GLY A 65 11.61 7.71 -26.22
C GLY A 65 11.34 6.32 -25.65
N VAL A 66 10.38 6.17 -24.75
CA VAL A 66 9.87 4.84 -24.33
C VAL A 66 9.33 4.09 -25.55
N ARG A 67 9.61 2.80 -25.64
CA ARG A 67 9.15 1.92 -26.73
C ARG A 67 8.38 0.72 -26.20
N ASP A 68 7.62 0.12 -27.10
CA ASP A 68 6.94 -1.16 -26.89
C ASP A 68 6.09 -1.16 -25.63
N ALA A 69 5.43 -0.04 -25.36
CA ALA A 69 4.58 0.09 -24.18
C ALA A 69 3.28 -0.68 -24.34
N ALA A 70 3.00 -1.53 -23.38
CA ALA A 70 1.77 -2.27 -23.27
C ALA A 70 1.29 -2.32 -21.82
N MET A 71 -0.02 -2.33 -21.64
CA MET A 71 -0.65 -2.31 -20.34
C MET A 71 -1.83 -3.28 -20.29
N ALA A 72 -1.98 -3.96 -19.18
CA ALA A 72 -3.19 -4.71 -18.85
C ALA A 72 -4.12 -3.84 -18.01
N GLU A 73 -5.42 -3.95 -18.25
CA GLU A 73 -6.42 -3.25 -17.43
C GLU A 73 -6.35 -3.69 -15.96
N PRO A 74 -6.73 -2.82 -15.02
CA PRO A 74 -6.74 -3.18 -13.61
C PRO A 74 -7.66 -4.36 -13.33
N VAL A 75 -7.10 -5.40 -12.71
CA VAL A 75 -7.84 -6.56 -12.22
C VAL A 75 -7.56 -6.78 -10.75
N GLN A 76 -8.50 -7.37 -10.04
CA GLN A 76 -8.30 -7.71 -8.63
C GLN A 76 -7.32 -8.87 -8.49
N ARG A 77 -6.32 -8.69 -7.65
CA ARG A 77 -5.33 -9.71 -7.28
C ARG A 77 -5.01 -9.63 -5.80
N THR A 78 -4.63 -10.76 -5.23
CA THR A 78 -4.11 -10.79 -3.87
C THR A 78 -2.62 -10.49 -3.88
N VAL A 79 -2.23 -9.39 -3.26
CA VAL A 79 -0.84 -8.96 -3.15
C VAL A 79 -0.52 -8.74 -1.68
N GLY A 80 0.48 -9.48 -1.16
CA GLY A 80 0.82 -9.42 0.25
C GLY A 80 -0.33 -9.78 1.19
N GLY A 81 -1.17 -10.75 0.80
CA GLY A 81 -2.33 -11.19 1.58
C GLY A 81 -3.54 -10.25 1.51
N ARG A 82 -3.50 -9.20 0.70
CA ARG A 82 -4.57 -8.21 0.58
C ARG A 82 -5.07 -8.11 -0.85
N LEU A 83 -6.38 -7.94 -0.99
CA LEU A 83 -7.00 -7.72 -2.29
C LEU A 83 -6.71 -6.30 -2.78
N ARG A 84 -6.19 -6.20 -4.01
CA ARG A 84 -5.83 -4.94 -4.67
C ARG A 84 -6.25 -4.95 -6.12
N TYR A 85 -6.54 -3.79 -6.70
CA TYR A 85 -6.51 -3.65 -8.13
C TYR A 85 -5.06 -3.51 -8.59
N VAL A 86 -4.72 -4.26 -9.63
CA VAL A 86 -3.37 -4.29 -10.20
C VAL A 86 -3.48 -4.12 -11.70
N SER A 87 -2.77 -3.14 -12.23
CA SER A 87 -2.52 -2.97 -13.66
C SER A 87 -1.09 -3.39 -13.95
N CYS A 88 -0.91 -4.26 -14.92
CA CYS A 88 0.43 -4.68 -15.33
C CYS A 88 0.91 -3.82 -16.49
N LEU A 89 2.16 -3.41 -16.42
CA LEU A 89 2.80 -2.51 -17.37
C LEU A 89 4.11 -3.10 -17.82
N ARG A 90 4.37 -3.08 -19.12
CA ARG A 90 5.68 -3.42 -19.68
C ARG A 90 6.06 -2.41 -20.75
N PHE A 91 7.31 -2.05 -20.80
CA PHE A 91 7.86 -1.12 -21.77
C PHE A 91 9.39 -1.19 -21.77
N THR A 92 9.98 -0.67 -22.82
CA THR A 92 11.43 -0.54 -22.99
C THR A 92 11.84 0.90 -22.69
N PRO A 93 12.43 1.18 -21.52
CA PRO A 93 12.84 2.53 -21.16
C PRO A 93 14.11 2.95 -21.90
N ARG A 94 14.21 4.22 -22.22
CA ARG A 94 15.42 4.84 -22.77
C ARG A 94 16.25 5.46 -21.66
N GLU A 95 17.53 5.15 -21.65
CA GLU A 95 18.51 5.74 -20.74
C GLU A 95 18.92 7.14 -21.19
N SER A 96 19.57 7.88 -20.29
CA SER A 96 20.08 9.22 -20.58
C SER A 96 21.14 9.26 -21.68
N ASP A 97 21.88 8.18 -21.87
CA ASP A 97 22.88 8.02 -22.94
C ASP A 97 22.27 7.61 -24.29
N GLY A 98 20.94 7.44 -24.35
CA GLY A 98 20.21 7.03 -25.54
C GLY A 98 20.09 5.52 -25.74
N SER A 99 20.72 4.71 -24.91
CA SER A 99 20.56 3.25 -24.94
C SER A 99 19.19 2.82 -24.38
N TYR A 100 18.81 1.57 -24.66
CA TYR A 100 17.54 1.00 -24.17
C TYR A 100 17.83 -0.12 -23.18
N ARG A 101 17.08 -0.14 -22.09
CA ARG A 101 17.08 -1.26 -21.15
C ARG A 101 16.18 -2.38 -21.63
N GLU A 102 16.39 -3.54 -21.03
CA GLU A 102 15.53 -4.69 -21.20
C GLU A 102 14.08 -4.37 -20.76
N GLN A 103 13.13 -4.84 -21.54
CA GLN A 103 11.72 -4.78 -21.17
C GLN A 103 11.45 -5.67 -19.97
N ARG A 104 10.78 -5.11 -18.94
CA ARG A 104 10.39 -5.83 -17.74
C ARG A 104 8.93 -5.59 -17.41
N GLU A 105 8.33 -6.57 -16.76
CA GLU A 105 6.99 -6.43 -16.22
C GLU A 105 7.03 -5.68 -14.89
N ARG A 106 6.15 -4.71 -14.77
CA ARG A 106 5.92 -3.93 -13.54
C ARG A 106 4.45 -3.99 -13.18
N ALA A 107 4.16 -4.03 -11.89
CA ALA A 107 2.79 -3.96 -11.40
C ALA A 107 2.54 -2.58 -10.78
N ILE A 108 1.43 -1.98 -11.17
CA ILE A 108 0.89 -0.78 -10.55
C ILE A 108 -0.23 -1.21 -9.63
N LEU A 109 -0.09 -0.93 -8.36
CA LEU A 109 -1.07 -1.26 -7.33
C LEU A 109 -1.94 -0.05 -7.03
N PHE A 110 -3.23 -0.30 -6.86
CA PHE A 110 -4.21 0.72 -6.49
C PHE A 110 -4.83 0.39 -5.15
N VAL A 111 -5.01 1.42 -4.33
CA VAL A 111 -5.70 1.38 -3.04
C VAL A 111 -6.76 2.48 -3.03
N ASP A 112 -7.97 2.14 -2.64
CA ASP A 112 -9.12 3.07 -2.63
C ASP A 112 -9.33 3.79 -3.97
N GLY A 113 -9.10 3.09 -5.07
CA GLY A 113 -9.27 3.62 -6.42
C GLY A 113 -8.16 4.57 -6.88
N ARG A 114 -7.07 4.71 -6.14
CA ARG A 114 -5.93 5.59 -6.44
C ARG A 114 -4.64 4.80 -6.58
N LEU A 115 -3.74 5.27 -7.43
CA LEU A 115 -2.42 4.68 -7.56
C LEU A 115 -1.64 4.81 -6.25
N ASP A 116 -1.22 3.66 -5.71
CA ASP A 116 -0.45 3.58 -4.47
C ASP A 116 1.05 3.46 -4.77
N ARG A 117 1.44 2.46 -5.55
CA ARG A 117 2.85 2.19 -5.84
C ARG A 117 3.07 1.36 -7.09
N LEU A 118 4.31 1.38 -7.55
CA LEU A 118 4.83 0.49 -8.57
C LEU A 118 5.71 -0.60 -7.93
N VAL A 119 5.54 -1.83 -8.38
CA VAL A 119 6.38 -2.98 -8.02
C VAL A 119 7.20 -3.38 -9.23
N GLU A 120 8.51 -3.34 -9.06
CA GLU A 120 9.46 -3.86 -10.05
C GLU A 120 9.48 -5.40 -10.03
N ASN A 121 9.87 -6.00 -11.14
CA ASN A 121 9.99 -7.46 -11.26
C ASN A 121 8.70 -8.18 -10.88
N ALA A 122 7.58 -7.75 -11.44
CA ALA A 122 6.25 -8.17 -11.09
C ALA A 122 5.73 -9.39 -11.90
N GLY A 123 6.61 -10.19 -12.49
CA GLY A 123 6.21 -11.32 -13.34
C GLY A 123 5.25 -12.30 -12.65
N GLU A 124 5.44 -12.54 -11.36
CA GLU A 124 4.53 -13.38 -10.58
C GLU A 124 3.16 -12.73 -10.36
N VAL A 125 3.15 -11.46 -9.97
CA VAL A 125 1.91 -10.67 -9.78
C VAL A 125 1.17 -10.47 -11.09
N CYS A 126 1.90 -10.34 -12.20
CA CYS A 126 1.36 -10.11 -13.54
C CYS A 126 1.10 -11.40 -14.33
N ALA A 127 1.28 -12.58 -13.74
CA ALA A 127 1.03 -13.84 -14.41
C ALA A 127 -0.39 -13.88 -15.00
N GLY A 128 -0.50 -14.23 -16.30
CA GLY A 128 -1.77 -14.26 -17.01
C GLY A 128 -2.37 -12.90 -17.39
N ALA A 129 -1.64 -11.81 -17.21
CA ALA A 129 -2.09 -10.49 -17.62
C ALA A 129 -2.29 -10.41 -19.13
N VAL A 130 -3.40 -9.81 -19.56
CA VAL A 130 -3.72 -9.58 -20.98
C VAL A 130 -3.30 -8.16 -21.34
N TYR A 131 -2.21 -8.05 -22.10
CA TYR A 131 -1.65 -6.77 -22.51
C TYR A 131 -2.28 -6.25 -23.80
N ALA A 132 -2.51 -4.94 -23.82
CA ALA A 132 -2.85 -4.19 -25.03
C ALA A 132 -1.85 -3.03 -25.20
N PRO A 133 -1.62 -2.55 -26.45
CA PRO A 133 -0.73 -1.42 -26.68
C PRO A 133 -1.12 -0.20 -25.84
N PHE A 134 -0.11 0.49 -25.29
CA PHE A 134 -0.28 1.71 -24.49
C PHE A 134 0.53 2.86 -25.09
N PRO A 135 0.13 3.37 -26.27
CA PRO A 135 0.91 4.36 -27.00
C PRO A 135 1.04 5.73 -26.27
N ASP A 136 0.16 6.02 -25.33
CA ASP A 136 0.24 7.26 -24.57
C ASP A 136 1.50 7.33 -23.70
N LEU A 137 2.01 6.19 -23.24
CA LEU A 137 3.28 6.13 -22.52
C LEU A 137 4.46 6.43 -23.44
N GLU A 138 4.41 6.01 -24.70
CA GLU A 138 5.45 6.28 -25.68
C GLU A 138 5.52 7.74 -26.15
N LYS A 139 4.41 8.48 -25.97
CA LYS A 139 4.29 9.89 -26.33
C LYS A 139 4.71 10.82 -25.19
N LEU A 140 5.13 10.29 -24.05
CA LEU A 140 5.57 11.14 -22.95
C LEU A 140 6.79 11.97 -23.36
N THR A 141 6.75 13.25 -23.02
CA THR A 141 7.84 14.19 -23.16
C THR A 141 8.17 14.78 -21.78
N ARG A 142 9.34 15.39 -21.66
CA ARG A 142 9.73 16.11 -20.45
C ARG A 142 8.86 17.34 -20.24
#